data_c441ec5b3196c673801f81da928fde5d
#
_entry.id   c441ec5b3196c673801f81da928fde5d
#
_cell.length_a   1.000
_cell.length_b   1.000
_cell.length_c   1.000
_cell.angle_alpha   90.00
_cell.angle_beta   90.00
_cell.angle_gamma   90.00
#
_symmetry.space_group_name_H-M   'P 1'
#
loop_
_entity.id
_entity.type
_entity.pdbx_description
1 polymer ?
#
loop_
_entity_poly.entity_id
_entity_poly.type
_entity_poly.pdbx_seq_one_letter_code
_entity_poly.pdbx_strand_id
1 'polypeptide(L)'
;MGITNTVESFIINQLQMAAPPRLLLSGVLVAALMAVILVGENFMLKFNEWLVYPLCGILFCLSLYLIPHWNTSSLGQMPDAGSFLGTLWLTLPVLVFAFNHSPAISSFALAQRRHYGDMAEQKASQTLRGTACILVLFVMAFVFSCVLSLSPAQLVEAKAQNIPVLSYLANQFDNPFISWFGPLIAFLAIGSSFFGHYLGAREGLHGILIQMSSNPEATATSRSVRTGIALFFFVTLWLAGWLNPGILDIIESLSGPVIAMILFIMPMYAVHKIPAMSRYRGQWSNAFVLAAGCVAISSLLYKLF
;
A
#
# COMPACT_ATOMS: atom_id res chain seq x y z
N MET A 1 3.69 -11.18 -4.16
CA MET A 1 4.97 -11.22 -3.44
C MET A 1 4.76 -11.25 -1.93
N GLY A 2 4.40 -10.16 -1.27
CA GLY A 2 4.28 -10.10 0.21
C GLY A 2 3.46 -11.22 0.84
N ILE A 3 2.27 -11.52 0.33
CA ILE A 3 1.44 -12.65 0.80
C ILE A 3 2.17 -13.98 0.62
N THR A 4 2.79 -14.22 -0.53
CA THR A 4 3.53 -15.47 -0.79
C THR A 4 4.69 -15.62 0.20
N ASN A 5 5.45 -14.55 0.44
CA ASN A 5 6.56 -14.55 1.38
C ASN A 5 6.08 -14.76 2.82
N THR A 6 4.96 -14.15 3.21
CA THR A 6 4.35 -14.36 4.54
C THR A 6 3.95 -15.82 4.74
N VAL A 7 3.24 -16.42 3.77
CA VAL A 7 2.77 -17.81 3.86
C VAL A 7 3.93 -18.79 3.81
N GLU A 8 4.90 -18.56 2.94
CA GLU A 8 6.12 -19.39 2.85
C GLU A 8 6.90 -19.35 4.17
N SER A 9 7.14 -18.16 4.74
CA SER A 9 7.80 -17.99 6.03
C SER A 9 7.02 -18.68 7.16
N PHE A 10 5.70 -18.58 7.17
CA PHE A 10 4.85 -19.25 8.17
C PHE A 10 4.93 -20.79 8.08
N ILE A 11 4.89 -21.34 6.87
CA ILE A 11 5.02 -22.81 6.67
C ILE A 11 6.36 -23.30 7.17
N ILE A 12 7.45 -22.59 6.86
CA ILE A 12 8.80 -23.00 7.23
C ILE A 12 9.04 -22.83 8.74
N ASN A 13 8.75 -21.65 9.29
CA ASN A 13 9.19 -21.31 10.65
C ASN A 13 8.19 -21.72 11.74
N GLN A 14 6.87 -21.57 11.50
CA GLN A 14 5.87 -21.90 12.51
C GLN A 14 5.33 -23.32 12.38
N LEU A 15 5.09 -23.80 11.17
CA LEU A 15 4.65 -25.19 10.95
C LEU A 15 5.80 -26.17 10.85
N GLN A 16 7.05 -25.71 10.70
CA GLN A 16 8.25 -26.53 10.53
C GLN A 16 8.12 -27.54 9.37
N MET A 17 7.43 -27.14 8.32
CA MET A 17 7.19 -27.95 7.13
C MET A 17 7.98 -27.41 5.93
N ALA A 18 8.27 -28.28 4.96
CA ALA A 18 8.81 -27.84 3.68
C ALA A 18 7.77 -27.00 2.92
N ALA A 19 8.17 -25.82 2.48
CA ALA A 19 7.28 -25.01 1.65
C ALA A 19 7.04 -25.67 0.28
N PRO A 20 5.81 -25.59 -0.26
CA PRO A 20 5.54 -26.04 -1.61
C PRO A 20 6.32 -25.19 -2.64
N PRO A 21 6.52 -25.69 -3.87
CA PRO A 21 7.17 -24.92 -4.92
C PRO A 21 6.54 -23.54 -5.07
N ARG A 22 7.37 -22.49 -5.05
CA ARG A 22 6.92 -21.09 -5.05
C ARG A 22 5.97 -20.76 -6.22
N LEU A 23 6.19 -21.37 -7.38
CA LEU A 23 5.30 -21.24 -8.54
C LEU A 23 3.87 -21.66 -8.21
N LEU A 24 3.68 -22.79 -7.53
CA LEU A 24 2.37 -23.29 -7.11
C LEU A 24 1.78 -22.43 -6.01
N LEU A 25 2.59 -22.12 -4.97
CA LEU A 25 2.13 -21.33 -3.83
C LEU A 25 1.63 -19.95 -4.27
N SER A 26 2.41 -19.24 -5.08
CA SER A 26 2.01 -17.91 -5.58
C SER A 26 0.77 -17.98 -6.47
N GLY A 27 0.67 -19.01 -7.34
CA GLY A 27 -0.49 -19.20 -8.19
C GLY A 27 -1.78 -19.45 -7.42
N VAL A 28 -1.72 -20.34 -6.42
CA VAL A 28 -2.89 -20.66 -5.57
C VAL A 28 -3.32 -19.44 -4.78
N LEU A 29 -2.37 -18.69 -4.17
CA LEU A 29 -2.68 -17.51 -3.38
C LEU A 29 -3.28 -16.38 -4.24
N VAL A 30 -2.72 -16.11 -5.43
CA VAL A 30 -3.28 -15.14 -6.36
C VAL A 30 -4.66 -15.57 -6.84
N ALA A 31 -4.84 -16.85 -7.18
CA ALA A 31 -6.14 -17.39 -7.58
C ALA A 31 -7.18 -17.24 -6.47
N ALA A 32 -6.84 -17.54 -5.22
CA ALA A 32 -7.73 -17.39 -4.07
C ALA A 32 -8.16 -15.93 -3.86
N LEU A 33 -7.21 -14.97 -3.91
CA LEU A 33 -7.52 -13.54 -3.82
C LEU A 33 -8.42 -13.08 -4.98
N MET A 34 -8.13 -13.51 -6.21
CA MET A 34 -8.94 -13.17 -7.37
C MET A 34 -10.34 -13.80 -7.29
N ALA A 35 -10.46 -15.01 -6.75
CA ALA A 35 -11.75 -15.68 -6.55
C ALA A 35 -12.68 -14.89 -5.62
N VAL A 36 -12.15 -14.29 -4.54
CA VAL A 36 -12.93 -13.42 -3.64
C VAL A 36 -13.57 -12.25 -4.41
N ILE A 37 -12.83 -11.67 -5.35
CA ILE A 37 -13.33 -10.57 -6.19
C ILE A 37 -14.44 -11.05 -7.15
N LEU A 38 -14.30 -12.27 -7.68
CA LEU A 38 -15.28 -12.86 -8.60
C LEU A 38 -16.62 -13.18 -7.93
N VAL A 39 -16.65 -13.39 -6.60
CA VAL A 39 -17.90 -13.56 -5.83
C VAL A 39 -18.77 -12.31 -5.89
N GLY A 40 -18.19 -11.14 -5.96
CA GLY A 40 -18.90 -9.87 -6.13
C GLY A 40 -18.27 -8.70 -5.37
N GLU A 41 -18.35 -7.54 -5.98
CA GLU A 41 -17.78 -6.31 -5.46
C GLU A 41 -18.39 -5.92 -4.10
N ASN A 42 -19.70 -6.07 -3.93
CA ASN A 42 -20.39 -5.78 -2.66
C ASN A 42 -19.95 -6.71 -1.52
N PHE A 43 -19.71 -7.98 -1.83
CA PHE A 43 -19.18 -8.94 -0.85
C PHE A 43 -17.77 -8.54 -0.43
N MET A 44 -16.92 -8.23 -1.38
CA MET A 44 -15.54 -7.83 -1.15
C MET A 44 -15.48 -6.54 -0.30
N LEU A 45 -16.31 -5.53 -0.59
CA LEU A 45 -16.34 -4.28 0.18
C LEU A 45 -16.77 -4.53 1.63
N LYS A 46 -17.84 -5.32 1.86
CA LYS A 46 -18.27 -5.70 3.22
C LYS A 46 -17.22 -6.53 3.95
N PHE A 47 -16.60 -7.48 3.26
CA PHE A 47 -15.53 -8.29 3.84
C PHE A 47 -14.34 -7.41 4.25
N ASN A 48 -13.96 -6.46 3.43
CA ASN A 48 -12.87 -5.52 3.71
C ASN A 48 -13.22 -4.61 4.91
N GLU A 49 -14.44 -4.09 4.97
CA GLU A 49 -14.91 -3.30 6.11
C GLU A 49 -14.83 -4.08 7.43
N TRP A 50 -15.32 -5.33 7.44
CA TRP A 50 -15.27 -6.22 8.61
C TRP A 50 -13.85 -6.53 9.06
N LEU A 51 -12.92 -6.59 8.11
CA LEU A 51 -11.52 -6.95 8.37
C LEU A 51 -10.71 -5.77 8.91
N VAL A 52 -10.94 -4.57 8.41
CA VAL A 52 -10.11 -3.39 8.70
C VAL A 52 -10.21 -2.96 10.17
N TYR A 53 -11.40 -2.97 10.78
CA TYR A 53 -11.55 -2.55 12.17
C TYR A 53 -10.79 -3.44 13.17
N PRO A 54 -10.98 -4.78 13.16
CA PRO A 54 -10.18 -5.66 13.99
C PRO A 54 -8.68 -5.55 13.71
N LEU A 55 -8.31 -5.44 12.43
CA LEU A 55 -6.92 -5.30 12.01
C LEU A 55 -6.26 -4.07 12.65
N CYS A 56 -6.91 -2.91 12.57
CA CYS A 56 -6.41 -1.69 13.21
C CYS A 56 -6.29 -1.85 14.73
N GLY A 57 -7.28 -2.45 15.37
CA GLY A 57 -7.26 -2.73 16.81
C GLY A 57 -6.10 -3.65 17.21
N ILE A 58 -5.89 -4.74 16.49
CA ILE A 58 -4.82 -5.70 16.76
C ILE A 58 -3.44 -5.07 16.52
N LEU A 59 -3.27 -4.33 15.44
CA LEU A 59 -2.00 -3.62 15.16
C LEU A 59 -1.69 -2.59 16.24
N PHE A 60 -2.69 -1.90 16.75
CA PHE A 60 -2.51 -0.97 17.85
C PHE A 60 -2.13 -1.69 19.16
N CYS A 61 -2.84 -2.77 19.51
CA CYS A 61 -2.51 -3.60 20.67
C CYS A 61 -1.09 -4.18 20.56
N LEU A 62 -0.69 -4.65 19.37
CA LEU A 62 0.67 -5.12 19.12
C LEU A 62 1.69 -3.99 19.29
N SER A 63 1.38 -2.78 18.81
CA SER A 63 2.25 -1.62 19.01
C SER A 63 2.48 -1.33 20.50
N LEU A 64 1.42 -1.40 21.31
CA LEU A 64 1.53 -1.23 22.77
C LEU A 64 2.30 -2.39 23.43
N TYR A 65 2.07 -3.61 22.97
CA TYR A 65 2.79 -4.80 23.48
C TYR A 65 4.30 -4.71 23.25
N LEU A 66 4.75 -4.10 22.16
CA LEU A 66 6.16 -3.94 21.85
C LEU A 66 6.87 -2.85 22.65
N ILE A 67 6.15 -1.93 23.31
CA ILE A 67 6.75 -0.82 24.07
C ILE A 67 7.79 -1.28 25.11
N PRO A 68 7.53 -2.33 25.93
CA PRO A 68 8.52 -2.84 26.89
C PRO A 68 9.80 -3.39 26.24
N HIS A 69 9.76 -3.73 24.96
CA HIS A 69 10.89 -4.27 24.20
C HIS A 69 11.67 -3.18 23.43
N TRP A 70 11.30 -1.91 23.60
CA TRP A 70 11.98 -0.83 22.91
C TRP A 70 13.42 -0.67 23.38
N ASN A 71 14.31 -0.62 22.40
CA ASN A 71 15.73 -0.38 22.61
C ASN A 71 16.10 0.97 21.96
N THR A 72 16.37 1.96 22.80
CA THR A 72 16.71 3.32 22.37
C THR A 72 18.19 3.51 22.03
N SER A 73 19.02 2.47 22.14
CA SER A 73 20.46 2.55 21.86
C SER A 73 20.76 3.00 20.44
N SER A 74 19.91 2.63 19.49
CA SER A 74 20.02 3.05 18.08
C SER A 74 19.78 4.56 17.89
N LEU A 75 19.02 5.21 18.78
CA LEU A 75 18.74 6.66 18.70
C LEU A 75 19.91 7.51 19.16
N GLY A 76 20.85 6.92 19.91
CA GLY A 76 22.08 7.61 20.35
C GLY A 76 23.14 7.76 19.25
N GLN A 77 22.98 7.08 18.12
CA GLN A 77 23.89 7.17 16.99
C GLN A 77 23.36 8.21 15.99
N MET A 78 23.78 9.46 16.11
CA MET A 78 23.41 10.50 15.14
C MET A 78 24.24 10.32 13.88
N PRO A 79 23.62 10.07 12.71
CA PRO A 79 24.32 10.09 11.43
C PRO A 79 24.81 11.50 11.12
N ASP A 80 25.81 11.62 10.25
CA ASP A 80 26.19 12.93 9.73
C ASP A 80 25.01 13.56 8.94
N ALA A 81 24.97 14.89 8.87
CA ALA A 81 23.86 15.61 8.28
C ALA A 81 23.64 15.29 6.79
N GLY A 82 24.70 15.00 6.03
CA GLY A 82 24.64 14.65 4.64
C GLY A 82 23.98 13.29 4.42
N SER A 83 24.43 12.27 5.16
CA SER A 83 23.85 10.93 5.16
C SER A 83 22.40 10.94 5.59
N PHE A 84 22.07 11.72 6.64
CA PHE A 84 20.70 11.84 7.11
C PHE A 84 19.76 12.42 6.05
N LEU A 85 20.13 13.54 5.46
CA LEU A 85 19.33 14.20 4.42
C LEU A 85 19.22 13.33 3.15
N GLY A 86 20.30 12.67 2.76
CA GLY A 86 20.30 11.74 1.63
C GLY A 86 19.35 10.55 1.85
N THR A 87 19.42 9.92 3.03
CA THR A 87 18.54 8.82 3.39
C THR A 87 17.09 9.27 3.47
N LEU A 88 16.81 10.42 4.09
CA LEU A 88 15.48 10.99 4.16
C LEU A 88 14.90 11.22 2.75
N TRP A 89 15.68 11.83 1.86
CA TRP A 89 15.27 12.05 0.48
C TRP A 89 14.95 10.75 -0.26
N LEU A 90 15.82 9.73 -0.16
CA LEU A 90 15.60 8.42 -0.80
C LEU A 90 14.44 7.63 -0.20
N THR A 91 14.04 7.93 1.03
CA THR A 91 12.89 7.29 1.69
C THR A 91 11.55 7.93 1.31
N LEU A 92 11.53 9.16 0.78
CA LEU A 92 10.28 9.85 0.44
C LEU A 92 9.34 9.05 -0.47
N PRO A 93 9.77 8.33 -1.53
CA PRO A 93 8.89 7.50 -2.33
C PRO A 93 8.18 6.41 -1.54
N VAL A 94 8.88 5.80 -0.57
CA VAL A 94 8.30 4.78 0.32
C VAL A 94 7.24 5.39 1.22
N LEU A 95 7.49 6.58 1.77
CA LEU A 95 6.49 7.30 2.58
C LEU A 95 5.26 7.68 1.75
N VAL A 96 5.45 8.19 0.54
CA VAL A 96 4.34 8.48 -0.39
C VAL A 96 3.54 7.22 -0.69
N PHE A 97 4.20 6.09 -0.90
CA PHE A 97 3.55 4.81 -1.10
C PHE A 97 2.78 4.34 0.13
N ALA A 98 3.37 4.45 1.32
CA ALA A 98 2.78 3.99 2.58
C ALA A 98 1.47 4.72 2.94
N PHE A 99 1.37 5.99 2.59
CA PHE A 99 0.16 6.81 2.83
C PHE A 99 -0.75 6.91 1.60
N ASN A 100 -0.49 6.14 0.55
CA ASN A 100 -1.30 6.17 -0.66
C ASN A 100 -2.63 5.46 -0.48
N HIS A 101 -3.72 6.19 -0.68
CA HIS A 101 -5.09 5.66 -0.73
C HIS A 101 -5.84 6.15 -1.97
N SER A 102 -5.11 6.58 -3.01
CA SER A 102 -5.69 7.08 -4.26
C SER A 102 -6.68 6.12 -4.93
N PRO A 103 -6.52 4.77 -4.86
CA PRO A 103 -7.50 3.86 -5.48
C PRO A 103 -8.90 3.96 -4.88
N ALA A 104 -9.02 4.40 -3.62
CA ALA A 104 -10.31 4.54 -2.95
C ALA A 104 -10.95 5.93 -3.12
N ILE A 105 -10.21 6.94 -3.57
CA ILE A 105 -10.68 8.34 -3.58
C ILE A 105 -11.85 8.58 -4.53
N SER A 106 -11.83 7.97 -5.72
CA SER A 106 -12.90 8.17 -6.70
C SER A 106 -14.24 7.59 -6.22
N SER A 107 -14.24 6.36 -5.72
CA SER A 107 -15.43 5.72 -5.16
C SER A 107 -15.92 6.43 -3.90
N PHE A 108 -15.00 6.86 -3.03
CA PHE A 108 -15.32 7.68 -1.86
C PHE A 108 -16.00 9.01 -2.26
N ALA A 109 -15.44 9.75 -3.21
CA ALA A 109 -16.01 11.02 -3.66
C ALA A 109 -17.42 10.84 -4.24
N LEU A 110 -17.64 9.78 -5.04
CA LEU A 110 -18.95 9.44 -5.57
C LEU A 110 -19.96 9.08 -4.46
N ALA A 111 -19.54 8.32 -3.46
CA ALA A 111 -20.36 7.97 -2.30
C ALA A 111 -20.74 9.22 -1.50
N GLN A 112 -19.79 10.11 -1.23
CA GLN A 112 -20.06 11.39 -0.55
C GLN A 112 -21.05 12.25 -1.33
N ARG A 113 -20.91 12.35 -2.65
CA ARG A 113 -21.83 13.11 -3.49
C ARG A 113 -23.25 12.54 -3.49
N ARG A 114 -23.37 11.21 -3.52
CA ARG A 114 -24.69 10.54 -3.45
C ARG A 114 -25.38 10.73 -2.11
N HIS A 115 -24.62 10.78 -1.01
CA HIS A 115 -25.15 10.82 0.34
C HIS A 115 -25.41 12.24 0.85
N TYR A 116 -24.53 13.21 0.53
CA TYR A 116 -24.58 14.57 1.08
C TYR A 116 -24.91 15.66 0.06
N GLY A 117 -25.06 15.33 -1.23
CA GLY A 117 -25.41 16.32 -2.27
C GLY A 117 -24.46 17.51 -2.28
N ASP A 118 -24.99 18.72 -2.09
CA ASP A 118 -24.22 19.97 -2.11
C ASP A 118 -23.20 20.09 -0.96
N MET A 119 -23.42 19.38 0.15
CA MET A 119 -22.49 19.36 1.28
C MET A 119 -21.37 18.33 1.13
N ALA A 120 -21.35 17.57 0.03
CA ALA A 120 -20.41 16.46 -0.19
C ALA A 120 -18.94 16.88 -0.03
N GLU A 121 -18.55 18.03 -0.57
CA GLU A 121 -17.17 18.52 -0.49
C GLU A 121 -16.73 18.80 0.94
N GLN A 122 -17.57 19.50 1.71
CA GLN A 122 -17.28 19.84 3.10
C GLN A 122 -17.17 18.55 3.94
N LYS A 123 -18.11 17.62 3.77
CA LYS A 123 -18.11 16.33 4.47
C LYS A 123 -16.94 15.45 4.09
N ALA A 124 -16.62 15.38 2.80
CA ALA A 124 -15.44 14.66 2.32
C ALA A 124 -14.15 15.25 2.93
N SER A 125 -14.00 16.57 2.94
CA SER A 125 -12.84 17.23 3.54
C SER A 125 -12.70 16.93 5.03
N GLN A 126 -13.80 16.98 5.80
CA GLN A 126 -13.81 16.64 7.22
C GLN A 126 -13.39 15.17 7.45
N THR A 127 -13.98 14.24 6.70
CA THR A 127 -13.66 12.81 6.79
C THR A 127 -12.19 12.57 6.46
N LEU A 128 -11.68 13.13 5.36
CA LEU A 128 -10.29 12.95 4.95
C LEU A 128 -9.30 13.51 5.97
N ARG A 129 -9.58 14.67 6.58
CA ARG A 129 -8.73 15.24 7.65
C ARG A 129 -8.70 14.32 8.87
N GLY A 130 -9.87 13.85 9.33
CA GLY A 130 -9.93 12.91 10.46
C GLY A 130 -9.20 11.62 10.16
N THR A 131 -9.41 11.04 8.98
CA THR A 131 -8.71 9.83 8.52
C THR A 131 -7.20 10.05 8.46
N ALA A 132 -6.71 11.17 7.92
CA ALA A 132 -5.29 11.48 7.86
C ALA A 132 -4.66 11.56 9.26
N CYS A 133 -5.31 12.20 10.23
CA CYS A 133 -4.82 12.27 11.62
C CYS A 133 -4.75 10.88 12.25
N ILE A 134 -5.79 10.06 12.09
CA ILE A 134 -5.84 8.69 12.61
C ILE A 134 -4.75 7.83 11.96
N LEU A 135 -4.61 7.90 10.63
CA LEU A 135 -3.59 7.16 9.89
C LEU A 135 -2.18 7.51 10.37
N VAL A 136 -1.86 8.80 10.48
CA VAL A 136 -0.53 9.23 10.94
C VAL A 136 -0.27 8.69 12.35
N LEU A 137 -1.24 8.82 13.27
CA LEU A 137 -1.09 8.33 14.63
C LEU A 137 -0.83 6.82 14.69
N PHE A 138 -1.68 6.03 14.03
CA PHE A 138 -1.59 4.57 14.08
C PHE A 138 -0.35 4.04 13.33
N VAL A 139 -0.09 4.57 12.13
CA VAL A 139 1.08 4.14 11.34
C VAL A 139 2.37 4.50 12.07
N MET A 140 2.49 5.70 12.62
CA MET A 140 3.70 6.11 13.35
C MET A 140 3.87 5.31 14.64
N ALA A 141 2.79 5.07 15.40
CA ALA A 141 2.85 4.22 16.59
C ALA A 141 3.36 2.81 16.24
N PHE A 142 2.83 2.21 15.17
CA PHE A 142 3.24 0.88 14.71
C PHE A 142 4.69 0.87 14.21
N VAL A 143 5.07 1.82 13.36
CA VAL A 143 6.44 1.91 12.81
C VAL A 143 7.47 2.11 13.92
N PHE A 144 7.23 3.06 14.85
CA PHE A 144 8.13 3.26 15.98
C PHE A 144 8.23 2.01 16.85
N SER A 145 7.11 1.35 17.14
CA SER A 145 7.13 0.13 17.95
C SER A 145 7.94 -0.97 17.29
N CYS A 146 7.78 -1.18 15.98
CA CYS A 146 8.56 -2.18 15.25
C CYS A 146 10.06 -1.82 15.19
N VAL A 147 10.38 -0.58 14.80
CA VAL A 147 11.78 -0.14 14.63
C VAL A 147 12.53 -0.12 15.96
N LEU A 148 11.91 0.33 17.05
CA LEU A 148 12.54 0.37 18.35
C LEU A 148 12.64 -1.00 19.02
N SER A 149 11.83 -1.99 18.60
CA SER A 149 11.89 -3.35 19.13
C SER A 149 12.90 -4.26 18.43
N LEU A 150 13.51 -3.77 17.34
CA LEU A 150 14.49 -4.50 16.54
C LEU A 150 15.84 -3.78 16.54
N SER A 151 16.92 -4.55 16.54
CA SER A 151 18.27 -4.01 16.33
C SER A 151 18.48 -3.59 14.86
N PRO A 152 19.44 -2.71 14.56
CA PRO A 152 19.77 -2.36 13.18
C PRO A 152 20.12 -3.58 12.30
N ALA A 153 20.80 -4.57 12.87
CA ALA A 153 21.15 -5.82 12.17
C ALA A 153 19.90 -6.62 11.79
N GLN A 154 18.93 -6.72 12.70
CA GLN A 154 17.65 -7.40 12.47
C GLN A 154 16.81 -6.68 11.42
N LEU A 155 16.83 -5.34 11.36
CA LEU A 155 16.15 -4.58 10.32
C LEU A 155 16.75 -4.83 8.93
N VAL A 156 18.08 -4.93 8.84
CA VAL A 156 18.78 -5.29 7.60
C VAL A 156 18.43 -6.73 7.19
N GLU A 157 18.40 -7.65 8.13
CA GLU A 157 18.04 -9.05 7.89
C GLU A 157 16.57 -9.16 7.40
N ALA A 158 15.63 -8.47 8.03
CA ALA A 158 14.23 -8.46 7.61
C ALA A 158 14.08 -7.98 6.15
N LYS A 159 14.83 -6.95 5.77
CA LYS A 159 14.89 -6.47 4.39
C LYS A 159 15.47 -7.54 3.45
N ALA A 160 16.55 -8.18 3.82
CA ALA A 160 17.21 -9.24 3.02
C ALA A 160 16.30 -10.46 2.81
N GLN A 161 15.50 -10.83 3.83
CA GLN A 161 14.52 -11.91 3.74
C GLN A 161 13.30 -11.55 2.88
N ASN A 162 13.11 -10.28 2.53
CA ASN A 162 11.99 -9.79 1.73
C ASN A 162 10.61 -10.16 2.29
N ILE A 163 10.49 -10.23 3.63
CA ILE A 163 9.24 -10.54 4.36
C ILE A 163 8.69 -9.29 5.06
N PRO A 164 7.36 -9.21 5.29
CA PRO A 164 6.77 -8.16 6.12
C PRO A 164 7.32 -8.19 7.54
N VAL A 165 7.46 -7.02 8.15
CA VAL A 165 7.99 -6.88 9.52
C VAL A 165 7.23 -7.73 10.56
N LEU A 166 5.92 -7.91 10.40
CA LEU A 166 5.13 -8.77 11.28
C LEU A 166 5.53 -10.24 11.19
N SER A 167 5.85 -10.74 10.00
CA SER A 167 6.36 -12.09 9.80
C SER A 167 7.77 -12.24 10.38
N TYR A 168 8.59 -11.20 10.25
CA TYR A 168 9.91 -11.17 10.86
C TYR A 168 9.84 -11.18 12.40
N LEU A 169 9.00 -10.35 13.00
CA LEU A 169 8.76 -10.34 14.45
C LEU A 169 8.26 -11.69 14.95
N ALA A 170 7.40 -12.36 14.19
CA ALA A 170 6.92 -13.71 14.53
C ALA A 170 8.04 -14.76 14.58
N ASN A 171 9.10 -14.56 13.81
CA ASN A 171 10.27 -15.44 13.80
C ASN A 171 11.29 -15.10 14.90
N GLN A 172 11.25 -13.87 15.45
CA GLN A 172 12.22 -13.39 16.44
C GLN A 172 11.71 -13.50 17.89
N PHE A 173 10.41 -13.34 18.10
CA PHE A 173 9.83 -13.36 19.44
C PHE A 173 9.33 -14.76 19.78
N ASP A 174 9.86 -15.31 20.88
CA ASP A 174 9.45 -16.61 21.43
C ASP A 174 8.12 -16.49 22.22
N ASN A 175 7.12 -15.95 21.55
CA ASN A 175 5.78 -15.74 22.08
C ASN A 175 4.75 -16.36 21.13
N PRO A 176 3.99 -17.38 21.56
CA PRO A 176 3.00 -18.07 20.72
C PRO A 176 1.98 -17.12 20.08
N PHE A 177 1.60 -16.04 20.78
CA PHE A 177 0.68 -15.05 20.22
C PHE A 177 1.28 -14.36 19.00
N ILE A 178 2.52 -13.85 19.10
CA ILE A 178 3.19 -13.16 17.96
C ILE A 178 3.49 -14.15 16.84
N SER A 179 3.98 -15.35 17.18
CA SER A 179 4.37 -16.38 16.21
C SER A 179 3.22 -16.82 15.30
N TRP A 180 1.99 -16.90 15.84
CA TRP A 180 0.82 -17.33 15.07
C TRP A 180 0.03 -16.14 14.49
N PHE A 181 -0.20 -15.10 15.29
CA PHE A 181 -1.01 -13.97 14.86
C PHE A 181 -0.26 -12.98 13.99
N GLY A 182 1.06 -12.83 14.12
CA GLY A 182 1.86 -11.95 13.30
C GLY A 182 1.71 -12.23 11.78
N PRO A 183 1.99 -13.45 11.31
CA PRO A 183 1.79 -13.84 9.91
C PRO A 183 0.33 -13.75 9.46
N LEU A 184 -0.63 -14.12 10.32
CA LEU A 184 -2.05 -14.01 10.01
C LEU A 184 -2.44 -12.55 9.77
N ILE A 185 -2.02 -11.64 10.65
CA ILE A 185 -2.29 -10.20 10.53
C ILE A 185 -1.63 -9.65 9.26
N ALA A 186 -0.38 -10.05 8.98
CA ALA A 186 0.30 -9.65 7.76
C ALA A 186 -0.47 -10.12 6.51
N PHE A 187 -0.92 -11.37 6.50
CA PHE A 187 -1.73 -11.92 5.41
C PHE A 187 -3.03 -11.14 5.22
N LEU A 188 -3.75 -10.85 6.29
CA LEU A 188 -5.01 -10.11 6.24
C LEU A 188 -4.80 -8.65 5.81
N ALA A 189 -3.75 -7.99 6.32
CA ALA A 189 -3.42 -6.61 5.96
C ALA A 189 -3.05 -6.48 4.48
N ILE A 190 -2.21 -7.38 3.96
CA ILE A 190 -1.82 -7.36 2.55
C ILE A 190 -3.01 -7.74 1.66
N GLY A 191 -3.83 -8.72 2.08
CA GLY A 191 -5.02 -9.14 1.36
C GLY A 191 -6.06 -8.02 1.24
N SER A 192 -6.34 -7.30 2.32
CA SER A 192 -7.27 -6.17 2.30
C SER A 192 -6.76 -5.03 1.40
N SER A 193 -5.48 -4.72 1.49
CA SER A 193 -4.84 -3.73 0.61
C SER A 193 -4.88 -4.15 -0.87
N PHE A 194 -4.69 -5.43 -1.15
CA PHE A 194 -4.78 -5.98 -2.50
C PHE A 194 -6.13 -5.69 -3.15
N PHE A 195 -7.23 -5.89 -2.44
CA PHE A 195 -8.57 -5.69 -3.00
C PHE A 195 -8.79 -4.23 -3.44
N GLY A 196 -8.41 -3.26 -2.63
CA GLY A 196 -8.55 -1.84 -2.98
C GLY A 196 -7.71 -1.46 -4.20
N HIS A 197 -6.46 -1.88 -4.24
CA HIS A 197 -5.55 -1.58 -5.34
C HIS A 197 -5.96 -2.29 -6.64
N TYR A 198 -6.41 -3.54 -6.55
CA TYR A 198 -6.89 -4.27 -7.72
C TYR A 198 -8.12 -3.60 -8.36
N LEU A 199 -9.08 -3.14 -7.54
CA LEU A 199 -10.24 -2.40 -8.06
C LEU A 199 -9.82 -1.16 -8.82
N GLY A 200 -9.00 -0.32 -8.22
CA GLY A 200 -8.52 0.91 -8.87
C GLY A 200 -7.73 0.62 -10.16
N ALA A 201 -6.87 -0.40 -10.13
CA ALA A 201 -6.10 -0.80 -11.31
C ALA A 201 -6.99 -1.35 -12.42
N ARG A 202 -7.99 -2.18 -12.06
CA ARG A 202 -8.98 -2.71 -13.01
C ARG A 202 -9.80 -1.60 -13.65
N GLU A 203 -10.29 -0.66 -12.85
CA GLU A 203 -11.05 0.49 -13.34
C GLU A 203 -10.20 1.38 -14.24
N GLY A 204 -8.96 1.67 -13.83
CA GLY A 204 -8.03 2.47 -14.61
C GLY A 204 -7.70 1.85 -15.97
N LEU A 205 -7.34 0.56 -16.00
CA LEU A 205 -7.04 -0.16 -17.23
C LEU A 205 -8.27 -0.26 -18.14
N HIS A 206 -9.45 -0.54 -17.55
CA HIS A 206 -10.70 -0.59 -18.31
C HIS A 206 -11.04 0.79 -18.91
N GLY A 207 -10.86 1.87 -18.15
CA GLY A 207 -11.05 3.25 -18.66
C GLY A 207 -10.11 3.60 -19.81
N ILE A 208 -8.85 3.21 -19.73
CA ILE A 208 -7.87 3.40 -20.82
C ILE A 208 -8.32 2.64 -22.08
N LEU A 209 -8.71 1.37 -21.95
CA LEU A 209 -9.16 0.57 -23.07
C LEU A 209 -10.42 1.13 -23.73
N ILE A 210 -11.36 1.68 -22.95
CA ILE A 210 -12.55 2.36 -23.47
C ILE A 210 -12.14 3.59 -24.28
N GLN A 211 -11.23 4.42 -23.77
CA GLN A 211 -10.79 5.64 -24.46
C GLN A 211 -9.99 5.36 -25.75
N MET A 212 -9.27 4.24 -25.78
CA MET A 212 -8.49 3.83 -26.96
C MET A 212 -9.33 3.07 -28.00
N SER A 213 -10.56 2.67 -27.65
CA SER A 213 -11.42 1.88 -28.54
C SER A 213 -12.13 2.74 -29.56
N SER A 214 -12.26 2.22 -30.79
CA SER A 214 -13.10 2.78 -31.84
C SER A 214 -14.61 2.69 -31.52
N ASN A 215 -14.99 1.79 -30.59
CA ASN A 215 -16.38 1.65 -30.09
C ASN A 215 -16.39 1.62 -28.55
N PRO A 216 -16.38 2.80 -27.89
CA PRO A 216 -16.32 2.89 -26.43
C PRO A 216 -17.44 2.20 -25.69
N GLU A 217 -18.69 2.28 -26.21
CA GLU A 217 -19.86 1.68 -25.55
C GLU A 217 -19.80 0.14 -25.56
N ALA A 218 -19.44 -0.44 -26.70
CA ALA A 218 -19.23 -1.88 -26.80
C ALA A 218 -18.09 -2.37 -25.91
N THR A 219 -17.00 -1.63 -25.82
CA THR A 219 -15.86 -1.94 -24.94
C THR A 219 -16.24 -1.86 -23.46
N ALA A 220 -16.99 -0.83 -23.06
CA ALA A 220 -17.43 -0.65 -21.69
C ALA A 220 -18.30 -1.81 -21.16
N THR A 221 -19.13 -2.40 -22.02
CA THR A 221 -20.04 -3.49 -21.67
C THR A 221 -19.46 -4.88 -21.94
N SER A 222 -18.35 -4.98 -22.68
CA SER A 222 -17.77 -6.24 -23.14
C SER A 222 -17.31 -7.15 -22.00
N ARG A 223 -17.87 -8.37 -21.99
CA ARG A 223 -17.43 -9.42 -21.06
C ARG A 223 -16.02 -9.90 -21.39
N SER A 224 -15.67 -9.98 -22.68
CA SER A 224 -14.33 -10.40 -23.12
C SER A 224 -13.25 -9.44 -22.64
N VAL A 225 -13.49 -8.14 -22.71
CA VAL A 225 -12.56 -7.12 -22.20
C VAL A 225 -12.35 -7.28 -20.70
N ARG A 226 -13.42 -7.44 -19.93
CA ARG A 226 -13.33 -7.64 -18.46
C ARG A 226 -12.57 -8.92 -18.11
N THR A 227 -12.83 -10.01 -18.84
CA THR A 227 -12.10 -11.28 -18.64
C THR A 227 -10.64 -11.14 -19.03
N GLY A 228 -10.33 -10.45 -20.14
CA GLY A 228 -8.96 -10.18 -20.56
C GLY A 228 -8.18 -9.37 -19.51
N ILE A 229 -8.79 -8.33 -18.92
CA ILE A 229 -8.20 -7.56 -17.82
C ILE A 229 -7.92 -8.45 -16.60
N ALA A 230 -8.89 -9.31 -16.22
CA ALA A 230 -8.72 -10.22 -15.08
C ALA A 230 -7.57 -11.21 -15.32
N LEU A 231 -7.48 -11.80 -16.51
CA LEU A 231 -6.38 -12.68 -16.90
C LEU A 231 -5.04 -11.97 -16.92
N PHE A 232 -4.99 -10.77 -17.45
CA PHE A 232 -3.77 -9.95 -17.46
C PHE A 232 -3.25 -9.71 -16.03
N PHE A 233 -4.12 -9.28 -15.12
CA PHE A 233 -3.72 -9.09 -13.73
C PHE A 233 -3.36 -10.41 -13.04
N PHE A 234 -4.10 -11.48 -13.28
CA PHE A 234 -3.76 -12.79 -12.73
C PHE A 234 -2.35 -13.23 -13.12
N VAL A 235 -2.03 -13.20 -14.40
CA VAL A 235 -0.71 -13.61 -14.91
C VAL A 235 0.39 -12.70 -14.37
N THR A 236 0.18 -11.38 -14.41
CA THR A 236 1.18 -10.41 -13.93
C THR A 236 1.45 -10.57 -12.44
N LEU A 237 0.41 -10.73 -11.61
CA LEU A 237 0.53 -10.90 -10.17
C LEU A 237 1.14 -12.25 -9.81
N TRP A 238 0.79 -13.31 -10.54
CA TRP A 238 1.38 -14.64 -10.37
C TRP A 238 2.87 -14.64 -10.70
N LEU A 239 3.25 -14.09 -11.84
CA LEU A 239 4.65 -13.94 -12.23
C LEU A 239 5.43 -13.11 -11.21
N ALA A 240 4.89 -11.99 -10.76
CA ALA A 240 5.51 -11.17 -9.72
C ALA A 240 5.67 -11.95 -8.39
N GLY A 241 4.68 -12.77 -8.01
CA GLY A 241 4.75 -13.64 -6.83
C GLY A 241 5.83 -14.72 -6.96
N TRP A 242 5.97 -15.30 -8.14
CA TRP A 242 6.96 -16.34 -8.43
C TRP A 242 8.39 -15.79 -8.53
N LEU A 243 8.58 -14.71 -9.29
CA LEU A 243 9.91 -14.10 -9.49
C LEU A 243 10.50 -13.46 -8.23
N ASN A 244 9.63 -13.08 -7.28
CA ASN A 244 9.99 -12.51 -5.99
C ASN A 244 11.03 -11.38 -6.03
N PRO A 245 10.85 -10.35 -6.83
CA PRO A 245 11.76 -9.21 -6.78
C PRO A 245 11.66 -8.53 -5.39
N GLY A 246 12.68 -7.72 -5.05
CA GLY A 246 12.70 -6.96 -3.80
C GLY A 246 11.47 -6.04 -3.69
N ILE A 247 10.64 -6.22 -2.66
CA ILE A 247 9.41 -5.45 -2.50
C ILE A 247 9.75 -3.97 -2.34
N LEU A 248 10.71 -3.66 -1.48
CA LEU A 248 11.15 -2.28 -1.25
C LEU A 248 11.78 -1.68 -2.50
N ASP A 249 12.57 -2.44 -3.24
CA ASP A 249 13.23 -1.96 -4.46
C ASP A 249 12.21 -1.53 -5.53
N ILE A 250 11.11 -2.28 -5.69
CA ILE A 250 10.02 -1.90 -6.60
C ILE A 250 9.28 -0.65 -6.10
N ILE A 251 9.02 -0.57 -4.79
CA ILE A 251 8.36 0.60 -4.21
C ILE A 251 9.21 1.85 -4.41
N GLU A 252 10.48 1.76 -4.10
CA GLU A 252 11.42 2.88 -4.19
C GLU A 252 11.71 3.32 -5.64
N SER A 253 11.86 2.37 -6.56
CA SER A 253 12.29 2.66 -7.93
C SER A 253 11.16 2.97 -8.89
N LEU A 254 9.97 2.39 -8.70
CA LEU A 254 8.87 2.49 -9.65
C LEU A 254 7.59 3.01 -9.01
N SER A 255 7.08 2.31 -7.99
CA SER A 255 5.74 2.58 -7.47
C SER A 255 5.65 3.94 -6.78
N GLY A 256 6.62 4.28 -5.91
CA GLY A 256 6.63 5.53 -5.18
C GLY A 256 6.65 6.76 -6.07
N PRO A 257 7.59 6.88 -7.03
CA PRO A 257 7.64 8.01 -7.96
C PRO A 257 6.40 8.15 -8.85
N VAL A 258 5.85 7.03 -9.36
CA VAL A 258 4.61 7.05 -10.16
C VAL A 258 3.44 7.54 -9.33
N ILE A 259 3.31 7.05 -8.09
CA ILE A 259 2.26 7.49 -7.17
C ILE A 259 2.46 8.97 -6.79
N ALA A 260 3.70 9.42 -6.57
CA ALA A 260 3.99 10.82 -6.32
C ALA A 260 3.55 11.73 -7.49
N MET A 261 3.76 11.28 -8.73
CA MET A 261 3.27 12.00 -9.90
C MET A 261 1.74 12.10 -9.93
N ILE A 262 1.04 11.00 -9.61
CA ILE A 262 -0.43 10.96 -9.58
C ILE A 262 -0.99 11.80 -8.43
N LEU A 263 -0.37 11.78 -7.24
CA LEU A 263 -0.91 12.44 -6.05
C LEU A 263 -0.54 13.93 -5.96
N PHE A 264 0.62 14.32 -6.46
CA PHE A 264 1.13 15.69 -6.29
C PHE A 264 1.11 16.47 -7.60
N ILE A 265 1.69 15.94 -8.68
CA ILE A 265 1.84 16.71 -9.92
C ILE A 265 0.53 16.81 -10.69
N MET A 266 -0.17 15.68 -10.86
CA MET A 266 -1.40 15.62 -11.65
C MET A 266 -2.52 16.52 -11.11
N PRO A 267 -2.81 16.57 -9.78
CA PRO A 267 -3.79 17.49 -9.23
C PRO A 267 -3.40 18.96 -9.42
N MET A 268 -2.12 19.29 -9.28
CA MET A 268 -1.65 20.68 -9.50
C MET A 268 -1.80 21.10 -10.96
N TYR A 269 -1.51 20.19 -11.89
CA TYR A 269 -1.80 20.43 -13.31
C TYR A 269 -3.30 20.63 -13.54
N ALA A 270 -4.16 19.79 -12.95
CA ALA A 270 -5.60 19.89 -13.08
C ALA A 270 -6.15 21.23 -12.52
N VAL A 271 -5.67 21.67 -11.35
CA VAL A 271 -6.03 22.97 -10.75
C VAL A 271 -5.75 24.13 -11.71
N HIS A 272 -4.65 24.06 -12.49
CA HIS A 272 -4.31 25.11 -13.44
C HIS A 272 -5.11 25.03 -14.75
N LYS A 273 -5.45 23.83 -15.22
CA LYS A 273 -6.09 23.61 -16.52
C LYS A 273 -7.61 23.58 -16.47
N ILE A 274 -8.20 23.03 -15.41
CA ILE A 274 -9.65 22.82 -15.34
C ILE A 274 -10.33 24.05 -14.74
N PRO A 275 -11.26 24.72 -15.46
CA PRO A 275 -11.94 25.93 -14.99
C PRO A 275 -12.70 25.70 -13.65
N ALA A 276 -13.35 24.54 -13.48
CA ALA A 276 -14.08 24.21 -12.26
C ALA A 276 -13.18 24.17 -11.00
N MET A 277 -11.85 24.02 -11.18
CA MET A 277 -10.89 24.01 -10.08
C MET A 277 -10.22 25.38 -9.85
N SER A 278 -10.63 26.43 -10.55
CA SER A 278 -10.03 27.77 -10.48
C SER A 278 -9.98 28.36 -9.07
N ARG A 279 -10.96 28.03 -8.23
CA ARG A 279 -11.04 28.46 -6.80
C ARG A 279 -9.86 27.99 -5.95
N TYR A 280 -9.14 26.96 -6.36
CA TYR A 280 -7.98 26.42 -5.66
C TYR A 280 -6.65 27.00 -6.16
N ARG A 281 -6.67 27.84 -7.22
CA ARG A 281 -5.46 28.47 -7.77
C ARG A 281 -4.87 29.48 -6.79
N GLY A 282 -3.55 29.63 -6.85
CA GLY A 282 -2.83 30.66 -6.07
C GLY A 282 -2.70 30.39 -4.57
N GLN A 283 -3.08 29.21 -4.08
CA GLN A 283 -2.89 28.86 -2.69
C GLN A 283 -1.43 28.43 -2.43
N TRP A 284 -0.86 28.85 -1.33
CA TRP A 284 0.51 28.46 -0.91
C TRP A 284 0.68 26.93 -0.77
N SER A 285 -0.40 26.25 -0.37
CA SER A 285 -0.41 24.78 -0.32
C SER A 285 -0.08 24.13 -1.67
N ASN A 286 -0.46 24.77 -2.79
CA ASN A 286 -0.16 24.23 -4.12
C ASN A 286 1.34 24.24 -4.42
N ALA A 287 2.05 25.30 -4.01
CA ALA A 287 3.51 25.36 -4.15
C ALA A 287 4.19 24.28 -3.31
N PHE A 288 3.73 24.07 -2.06
CA PHE A 288 4.24 23.00 -1.19
C PHE A 288 4.00 21.62 -1.80
N VAL A 289 2.77 21.34 -2.28
CA VAL A 289 2.42 20.05 -2.91
C VAL A 289 3.28 19.80 -4.14
N LEU A 290 3.45 20.81 -5.00
CA LEU A 290 4.31 20.69 -6.19
C LEU A 290 5.77 20.42 -5.82
N ALA A 291 6.31 21.16 -4.86
CA ALA A 291 7.69 20.98 -4.40
C ALA A 291 7.91 19.60 -3.80
N ALA A 292 7.01 19.14 -2.92
CA ALA A 292 7.07 17.81 -2.30
C ALA A 292 7.02 16.70 -3.37
N GLY A 293 6.15 16.83 -4.37
CA GLY A 293 6.07 15.91 -5.50
C GLY A 293 7.35 15.87 -6.32
N CYS A 294 7.91 17.03 -6.66
CA CYS A 294 9.17 17.10 -7.40
C CYS A 294 10.33 16.46 -6.61
N VAL A 295 10.43 16.72 -5.32
CA VAL A 295 11.47 16.13 -4.46
C VAL A 295 11.29 14.61 -4.36
N ALA A 296 10.07 14.10 -4.20
CA ALA A 296 9.82 12.67 -4.15
C ALA A 296 10.17 11.98 -5.49
N ILE A 297 9.84 12.61 -6.63
CA ILE A 297 10.16 12.06 -7.95
C ILE A 297 11.67 12.15 -8.25
N SER A 298 12.35 13.19 -7.78
CA SER A 298 13.78 13.38 -8.03
C SER A 298 14.66 12.26 -7.43
N SER A 299 14.18 11.57 -6.40
CA SER A 299 14.88 10.40 -5.85
C SER A 299 15.05 9.26 -6.87
N LEU A 300 14.15 9.16 -7.87
CA LEU A 300 14.29 8.22 -8.99
C LEU A 300 15.52 8.55 -9.84
N LEU A 301 15.77 9.83 -10.08
CA LEU A 301 16.92 10.26 -10.89
C LEU A 301 18.25 9.84 -10.26
N TYR A 302 18.34 9.92 -8.92
CA TYR A 302 19.54 9.49 -8.20
C TYR A 302 19.83 7.98 -8.35
N LYS A 303 18.81 7.16 -8.54
CA LYS A 303 18.96 5.70 -8.74
C LYS A 303 19.28 5.31 -10.18
N LEU A 304 19.09 6.22 -11.14
CA LEU A 304 19.36 6.00 -12.54
C LEU A 304 20.81 6.38 -12.93
N PHE A 305 21.46 7.18 -12.11
CA PHE A 305 22.87 7.62 -12.24
C PHE A 305 23.71 7.13 -11.07
#